data_226eab2e2d68d5d4095a0eca6d29b4c5
#
_entry.id   226eab2e2d68d5d4095a0eca6d29b4c5
#
_cell.length_a   1.000
_cell.length_b   1.000
_cell.length_c   1.000
_cell.angle_alpha   90.00
_cell.angle_beta   90.00
_cell.angle_gamma   90.00
#
_symmetry.space_group_name_H-M   'P 1'
#
loop_
_entity.id
_entity.type
_entity.pdbx_description
1 polymer ?
#
loop_
_entity_poly.entity_id
_entity_poly.type
_entity_poly.pdbx_seq_one_letter_code
_entity_poly.pdbx_strand_id
1 'polypeptide(L)'
;MNKHIRAFSLPVVMVVSVLVSLLVLFALSLADLECQEYQVYHTRKQRILDLHSAVARYCIDSNMFYGQGDMVRVKLFDMSASHVVLTRKDWGLYEVLAAKSDYLPLSYTVFCGKARGSDLDAAIWIRDRARPLSLSGNTRIDGQAYVPQSGINYT
;
A
#
# COMPACT_ATOMS: atom_id res chain seq x y z
N MET A 1 -72.59 -10.23 -32.80
CA MET A 1 -71.93 -10.34 -31.48
C MET A 1 -70.42 -10.31 -31.67
N ASN A 2 -69.70 -9.45 -30.94
CA ASN A 2 -68.23 -9.39 -30.75
C ASN A 2 -67.34 -8.77 -31.86
N LYS A 3 -67.61 -7.54 -32.26
CA LYS A 3 -66.65 -6.74 -33.05
C LYS A 3 -66.00 -5.62 -32.29
N HIS A 4 -66.27 -5.39 -31.00
CA HIS A 4 -65.69 -4.27 -30.23
C HIS A 4 -64.45 -4.57 -29.40
N ILE A 5 -64.04 -5.82 -29.34
CA ILE A 5 -62.84 -6.19 -28.47
C ILE A 5 -61.51 -5.97 -29.19
N ARG A 6 -61.48 -5.93 -30.52
CA ARG A 6 -60.17 -5.81 -31.26
C ARG A 6 -59.63 -4.41 -31.35
N ALA A 7 -60.41 -3.36 -31.15
CA ALA A 7 -59.91 -1.97 -31.25
C ALA A 7 -59.15 -1.49 -29.99
N PHE A 8 -59.34 -2.14 -28.84
CA PHE A 8 -58.71 -1.75 -27.58
C PHE A 8 -57.35 -2.44 -27.30
N SER A 9 -57.01 -3.48 -28.04
CA SER A 9 -55.78 -4.26 -27.81
C SER A 9 -54.51 -3.55 -28.33
N LEU A 10 -54.65 -2.76 -29.40
CA LEU A 10 -53.49 -2.12 -30.03
C LEU A 10 -52.83 -1.04 -29.15
N PRO A 11 -53.56 -0.08 -28.53
CA PRO A 11 -52.99 0.88 -27.62
C PRO A 11 -52.41 0.22 -26.34
N VAL A 12 -53.03 -0.83 -25.83
CA VAL A 12 -52.54 -1.58 -24.66
C VAL A 12 -51.19 -2.25 -24.99
N VAL A 13 -51.07 -2.89 -26.16
CA VAL A 13 -49.81 -3.49 -26.59
C VAL A 13 -48.72 -2.44 -26.75
N MET A 14 -49.00 -1.25 -27.30
CA MET A 14 -48.03 -0.15 -27.40
C MET A 14 -47.56 0.32 -26.03
N VAL A 15 -48.47 0.53 -25.09
CA VAL A 15 -48.09 0.95 -23.72
C VAL A 15 -47.22 -0.12 -23.02
N VAL A 16 -47.60 -1.38 -23.14
CA VAL A 16 -46.83 -2.49 -22.56
C VAL A 16 -45.43 -2.58 -23.19
N SER A 17 -45.31 -2.43 -24.52
CA SER A 17 -44.01 -2.48 -25.19
C SER A 17 -43.11 -1.34 -24.76
N VAL A 18 -43.63 -0.13 -24.56
CA VAL A 18 -42.88 1.03 -24.05
C VAL A 18 -42.42 0.77 -22.60
N LEU A 19 -43.29 0.25 -21.74
CA LEU A 19 -42.93 -0.09 -20.37
C LEU A 19 -41.85 -1.16 -20.31
N VAL A 20 -41.97 -2.21 -21.12
CA VAL A 20 -40.93 -3.27 -21.18
C VAL A 20 -39.58 -2.68 -21.66
N SER A 21 -39.60 -1.81 -22.69
CA SER A 21 -38.43 -1.16 -23.20
C SER A 21 -37.73 -0.28 -22.12
N LEU A 22 -38.53 0.47 -21.35
CA LEU A 22 -38.03 1.28 -20.24
C LEU A 22 -37.42 0.41 -19.14
N LEU A 23 -38.04 -0.70 -18.79
CA LEU A 23 -37.49 -1.64 -17.80
C LEU A 23 -36.18 -2.25 -18.26
N VAL A 24 -36.04 -2.61 -19.54
CA VAL A 24 -34.80 -3.13 -20.11
C VAL A 24 -33.71 -2.08 -20.06
N LEU A 25 -34.02 -0.84 -20.48
CA LEU A 25 -33.04 0.27 -20.41
C LEU A 25 -32.58 0.55 -18.97
N PHE A 26 -33.53 0.51 -18.02
CA PHE A 26 -33.20 0.69 -16.61
C PHE A 26 -32.30 -0.45 -16.08
N ALA A 27 -32.60 -1.69 -16.42
CA ALA A 27 -31.76 -2.83 -16.03
C ALA A 27 -30.35 -2.76 -16.62
N LEU A 28 -30.24 -2.35 -17.89
CA LEU A 28 -28.91 -2.13 -18.51
C LEU A 28 -28.12 -1.01 -17.81
N SER A 29 -28.79 0.09 -17.47
CA SER A 29 -28.14 1.19 -16.74
C SER A 29 -27.62 0.76 -15.37
N LEU A 30 -28.35 -0.07 -14.65
CA LEU A 30 -27.90 -0.64 -13.37
C LEU A 30 -26.69 -1.57 -13.57
N ALA A 31 -26.71 -2.42 -14.57
CA ALA A 31 -25.60 -3.32 -14.88
C ALA A 31 -24.31 -2.54 -15.24
N ASP A 32 -24.45 -1.42 -15.98
CA ASP A 32 -23.31 -0.56 -16.28
C ASP A 32 -22.72 0.10 -15.03
N LEU A 33 -23.55 0.56 -14.10
CA LEU A 33 -23.09 1.13 -12.83
C LEU A 33 -22.35 0.09 -11.98
N GLU A 34 -22.88 -1.11 -11.85
CA GLU A 34 -22.21 -2.20 -11.13
C GLU A 34 -20.85 -2.54 -11.76
N CYS A 35 -20.80 -2.58 -13.10
CA CYS A 35 -19.55 -2.85 -13.81
C CYS A 35 -18.50 -1.77 -13.57
N GLN A 36 -18.90 -0.49 -13.56
CA GLN A 36 -18.01 0.64 -13.27
C GLN A 36 -17.48 0.58 -11.83
N GLU A 37 -18.33 0.34 -10.85
CA GLU A 37 -17.92 0.19 -9.45
C GLU A 37 -16.94 -0.97 -9.27
N TYR A 38 -17.20 -2.10 -9.90
CA TYR A 38 -16.32 -3.26 -9.88
C TYR A 38 -14.94 -2.95 -10.47
N GLN A 39 -14.88 -2.25 -11.60
CA GLN A 39 -13.62 -1.84 -12.24
C GLN A 39 -12.83 -0.87 -11.35
N VAL A 40 -13.48 0.11 -10.74
CA VAL A 40 -12.85 1.06 -9.81
C VAL A 40 -12.29 0.31 -8.59
N TYR A 41 -13.07 -0.60 -8.01
CA TYR A 41 -12.63 -1.41 -6.88
C TYR A 41 -11.42 -2.28 -7.24
N HIS A 42 -11.47 -2.99 -8.36
CA HIS A 42 -10.37 -3.83 -8.85
C HIS A 42 -9.09 -3.03 -9.09
N THR A 43 -9.22 -1.90 -9.77
CA THR A 43 -8.09 -1.02 -10.03
C THR A 43 -7.46 -0.52 -8.73
N ARG A 44 -8.27 -0.10 -7.77
CA ARG A 44 -7.79 0.37 -6.47
C ARG A 44 -7.08 -0.74 -5.69
N LYS A 45 -7.65 -1.93 -5.65
CA LYS A 45 -7.04 -3.11 -5.01
C LYS A 45 -5.70 -3.45 -5.64
N GLN A 46 -5.61 -3.45 -6.96
CA GLN A 46 -4.37 -3.73 -7.67
C GLN A 46 -3.29 -2.69 -7.35
N ARG A 47 -3.64 -1.39 -7.26
CA ARG A 47 -2.70 -0.35 -6.87
C ARG A 47 -2.17 -0.50 -5.44
N ILE A 48 -3.00 -0.92 -4.51
CA ILE A 48 -2.55 -1.22 -3.15
C ILE A 48 -1.54 -2.38 -3.17
N LEU A 49 -1.81 -3.44 -3.92
CA LEU A 49 -0.88 -4.55 -4.08
C LEU A 49 0.43 -4.12 -4.75
N ASP A 50 0.39 -3.22 -5.73
CA ASP A 50 1.57 -2.65 -6.36
C ASP A 50 2.43 -1.89 -5.33
N LEU A 51 1.81 -1.06 -4.47
CA LEU A 51 2.53 -0.36 -3.41
C LEU A 51 3.21 -1.32 -2.42
N HIS A 52 2.50 -2.36 -1.98
CA HIS A 52 3.07 -3.39 -1.11
C HIS A 52 4.21 -4.16 -1.79
N SER A 53 4.05 -4.51 -3.07
CA SER A 53 5.06 -5.21 -3.85
C SER A 53 6.33 -4.36 -4.04
N ALA A 54 6.17 -3.05 -4.25
CA ALA A 54 7.31 -2.13 -4.35
C ALA A 54 8.11 -2.08 -3.05
N VAL A 55 7.43 -2.00 -1.90
CA VAL A 55 8.08 -2.02 -0.59
C VAL A 55 8.75 -3.37 -0.33
N ALA A 56 8.07 -4.48 -0.63
CA ALA A 56 8.65 -5.82 -0.46
C ALA A 56 9.92 -6.00 -1.31
N ARG A 57 9.91 -5.50 -2.55
CA ARG A 57 11.08 -5.54 -3.43
C ARG A 57 12.24 -4.75 -2.87
N TYR A 58 11.99 -3.59 -2.27
CA TYR A 58 13.02 -2.82 -1.57
C TYR A 58 13.61 -3.59 -0.37
N CYS A 59 12.78 -4.27 0.41
CA CYS A 59 13.25 -5.08 1.55
C CYS A 59 14.16 -6.24 1.11
N ILE A 60 13.98 -6.76 -0.11
CA ILE A 60 14.82 -7.82 -0.67
C ILE A 60 16.11 -7.23 -1.26
N ASP A 61 16.01 -6.11 -1.95
CA ASP A 61 17.13 -5.45 -2.62
C ASP A 61 17.23 -3.98 -2.18
N SER A 62 17.89 -3.76 -1.04
CA SER A 62 18.13 -2.42 -0.49
C SER A 62 19.04 -1.54 -1.35
N ASN A 63 19.75 -2.14 -2.33
CA ASN A 63 20.64 -1.42 -3.24
C ASN A 63 19.90 -0.63 -4.33
N MET A 64 18.58 -0.72 -4.41
CA MET A 64 17.76 0.00 -5.40
C MET A 64 17.99 1.51 -5.40
N PHE A 65 18.37 2.08 -4.26
CA PHE A 65 18.68 3.51 -4.12
C PHE A 65 20.14 3.87 -4.43
N TYR A 66 20.98 2.89 -4.77
CA TYR A 66 22.40 3.15 -4.98
C TYR A 66 22.61 4.10 -6.19
N GLY A 67 23.15 5.29 -5.91
CA GLY A 67 23.40 6.31 -6.93
C GLY A 67 22.19 7.11 -7.42
N GLN A 68 20.99 6.86 -6.90
CA GLN A 68 19.76 7.57 -7.34
C GLN A 68 19.21 8.56 -6.30
N GLY A 69 19.88 8.77 -5.16
CA GLY A 69 19.41 9.63 -4.08
C GLY A 69 18.25 9.01 -3.29
N ASP A 70 17.43 9.86 -2.69
CA ASP A 70 16.36 9.41 -1.76
C ASP A 70 15.02 9.07 -2.45
N MET A 71 14.95 9.14 -3.78
CA MET A 71 13.73 8.90 -4.54
C MET A 71 14.00 8.02 -5.76
N VAL A 72 13.26 6.92 -5.88
CA VAL A 72 13.37 5.97 -7.00
C VAL A 72 11.99 5.68 -7.59
N ARG A 73 11.90 5.68 -8.92
CA ARG A 73 10.72 5.21 -9.63
C ARG A 73 10.87 3.73 -9.95
N VAL A 74 9.96 2.92 -9.43
CA VAL A 74 9.97 1.48 -9.64
C VAL A 74 8.85 1.09 -10.58
N LYS A 75 9.21 0.41 -11.66
CA LYS A 75 8.28 -0.29 -12.53
C LYS A 75 8.21 -1.74 -12.06
N LEU A 76 7.05 -2.17 -11.56
CA LEU A 76 6.91 -3.51 -10.97
C LEU A 76 6.70 -4.59 -12.02
N PHE A 77 5.92 -4.28 -13.06
CA PHE A 77 5.58 -5.22 -14.12
C PHE A 77 5.75 -4.55 -15.47
N ASP A 78 6.30 -5.28 -16.43
CA ASP A 78 6.58 -4.74 -17.77
C ASP A 78 5.34 -4.30 -18.54
N MET A 79 4.21 -4.93 -18.26
CA MET A 79 2.92 -4.61 -18.91
C MET A 79 2.11 -3.53 -18.20
N SER A 80 2.50 -3.10 -16.99
CA SER A 80 1.75 -2.05 -16.29
C SER A 80 2.31 -0.68 -16.62
N ALA A 81 1.43 0.24 -17.04
CA ALA A 81 1.78 1.64 -17.23
C ALA A 81 2.01 2.37 -15.89
N SER A 82 1.82 1.68 -14.75
CA SER A 82 1.90 2.27 -13.43
C SER A 82 3.31 2.23 -12.87
N HIS A 83 3.76 3.39 -12.43
CA HIS A 83 5.01 3.53 -11.69
C HIS A 83 4.68 3.79 -10.22
N VAL A 84 5.49 3.22 -9.36
CA VAL A 84 5.47 3.52 -7.92
C VAL A 84 6.71 4.33 -7.60
N VAL A 85 6.51 5.46 -6.96
CA VAL A 85 7.60 6.32 -6.47
C VAL A 85 7.90 5.90 -5.05
N LEU A 86 9.10 5.37 -4.82
CA LEU A 86 9.64 5.07 -3.51
C LEU A 86 10.48 6.24 -3.04
N THR A 87 10.23 6.71 -1.82
CA THR A 87 11.03 7.74 -1.17
C THR A 87 11.57 7.16 0.13
N ARG A 88 12.87 7.26 0.32
CA ARG A 88 13.58 6.82 1.52
C ARG A 88 13.98 8.03 2.37
N LYS A 89 13.81 7.94 3.68
CA LYS A 89 14.28 8.93 4.62
C LYS A 89 14.89 8.24 5.84
N ASP A 90 16.11 8.58 6.15
CA ASP A 90 16.78 8.07 7.34
C ASP A 90 16.18 8.65 8.62
N TRP A 91 15.87 7.78 9.57
CA TRP A 91 15.38 8.16 10.90
C TRP A 91 16.10 7.36 11.99
N GLY A 92 17.31 7.77 12.33
CA GLY A 92 18.14 7.10 13.32
C GLY A 92 18.54 5.68 12.92
N LEU A 93 18.07 4.68 13.69
CA LEU A 93 18.31 3.26 13.43
C LEU A 93 17.34 2.67 12.40
N TYR A 94 16.33 3.41 11.99
CA TYR A 94 15.31 3.02 11.07
C TYR A 94 15.39 3.84 9.79
N GLU A 95 14.81 3.31 8.76
CA GLU A 95 14.51 4.01 7.52
C GLU A 95 12.99 4.12 7.37
N VAL A 96 12.52 5.28 7.01
CA VAL A 96 11.13 5.50 6.63
C VAL A 96 11.05 5.37 5.12
N LEU A 97 10.32 4.36 4.65
CA LEU A 97 10.07 4.15 3.24
C LEU A 97 8.64 4.53 2.93
N ALA A 98 8.46 5.51 2.04
CA ALA A 98 7.15 5.92 1.55
C ALA A 98 7.00 5.53 0.08
N ALA A 99 6.00 4.71 -0.22
CA ALA A 99 5.58 4.35 -1.57
C ALA A 99 4.38 5.20 -1.97
N LYS A 100 4.42 5.84 -3.13
CA LYS A 100 3.33 6.63 -3.70
C LYS A 100 2.99 6.13 -5.08
N SER A 101 1.70 6.10 -5.40
CA SER A 101 1.21 5.83 -6.76
C SER A 101 1.18 7.10 -7.58
N ASP A 102 1.62 7.04 -8.85
CA ASP A 102 1.60 8.19 -9.76
C ASP A 102 0.18 8.61 -10.17
N TYR A 103 -0.79 7.69 -10.17
CA TYR A 103 -2.13 7.91 -10.74
C TYR A 103 -3.24 8.11 -9.71
N LEU A 104 -3.05 7.65 -8.48
CA LEU A 104 -4.05 7.77 -7.43
C LEU A 104 -3.39 8.38 -6.19
N PRO A 105 -4.11 9.17 -5.39
CA PRO A 105 -3.59 9.73 -4.15
C PRO A 105 -3.46 8.66 -3.06
N LEU A 106 -2.82 7.54 -3.40
CA LEU A 106 -2.53 6.44 -2.49
C LEU A 106 -1.06 6.50 -2.09
N SER A 107 -0.82 6.44 -0.79
CA SER A 107 0.51 6.33 -0.23
C SER A 107 0.55 5.25 0.85
N TYR A 108 1.67 4.54 0.91
CA TYR A 108 1.94 3.52 1.91
C TYR A 108 3.30 3.81 2.54
N THR A 109 3.35 3.97 3.86
CA THR A 109 4.57 4.30 4.58
C THR A 109 4.90 3.19 5.58
N VAL A 110 6.15 2.76 5.59
CA VAL A 110 6.66 1.68 6.43
C VAL A 110 7.96 2.12 7.10
N PHE A 111 8.16 1.65 8.32
CA PHE A 111 9.43 1.72 9.00
C PHE A 111 10.21 0.44 8.72
N CYS A 112 11.37 0.58 8.11
CA CYS A 112 12.29 -0.53 7.85
C CYS A 112 13.46 -0.43 8.82
N GLY A 113 13.85 -1.54 9.44
CA GLY A 113 15.12 -1.61 10.18
C GLY A 113 16.27 -1.58 9.18
N LYS A 114 17.33 -0.83 9.49
CA LYS A 114 18.56 -0.90 8.69
C LYS A 114 19.17 -2.30 8.84
N ALA A 115 19.42 -2.97 7.71
CA ALA A 115 20.24 -4.18 7.73
C ALA A 115 21.62 -3.80 8.28
N ARG A 116 21.97 -4.37 9.42
CA ARG A 116 23.32 -4.24 9.94
C ARG A 116 24.24 -5.14 9.11
N GLY A 117 25.37 -4.58 8.68
CA GLY A 117 26.47 -5.41 8.19
C GLY A 117 26.82 -6.44 9.28
N SER A 118 27.26 -7.61 8.88
CA SER A 118 27.51 -8.79 9.71
C SER A 118 28.45 -8.55 10.92
N ASP A 119 29.12 -7.41 10.99
CA ASP A 119 30.14 -7.12 12.00
C ASP A 119 29.60 -6.49 13.29
N LEU A 120 28.28 -6.16 13.35
CA LEU A 120 27.69 -5.45 14.49
C LEU A 120 26.41 -6.13 14.98
N ASP A 121 26.53 -7.39 15.36
CA ASP A 121 25.46 -8.12 16.03
C ASP A 121 25.40 -7.73 17.52
N ALA A 122 25.09 -6.44 17.77
CA ALA A 122 25.03 -5.88 19.12
C ALA A 122 23.61 -5.83 19.64
N ALA A 123 23.36 -6.38 20.81
CA ALA A 123 22.11 -6.25 21.54
C ALA A 123 21.88 -4.79 21.98
N ILE A 124 22.95 -4.09 22.32
CA ILE A 124 22.92 -2.68 22.70
C ILE A 124 24.17 -1.96 22.17
N TRP A 125 23.96 -0.76 21.63
CA TRP A 125 25.05 0.13 21.27
C TRP A 125 24.80 1.53 21.82
N ILE A 126 25.65 1.97 22.74
CA ILE A 126 25.54 3.28 23.36
C ILE A 126 26.76 4.10 22.98
N ARG A 127 26.53 5.29 22.42
CA ARG A 127 27.58 6.24 22.12
C ARG A 127 28.29 6.65 23.39
N ASP A 128 29.63 6.64 23.38
CA ASP A 128 30.44 7.14 24.48
C ASP A 128 30.22 8.66 24.65
N ARG A 129 29.71 9.05 25.80
CA ARG A 129 29.55 10.45 26.23
C ARG A 129 30.29 10.72 27.53
N ALA A 130 31.34 9.92 27.83
CA ALA A 130 32.08 9.97 29.08
C ALA A 130 31.20 9.83 30.34
N ARG A 131 30.07 9.13 30.24
CA ARG A 131 29.17 8.81 31.35
C ARG A 131 28.90 7.32 31.37
N PRO A 132 28.90 6.67 32.55
CA PRO A 132 28.58 5.25 32.64
C PRO A 132 27.12 4.97 32.29
N LEU A 133 26.89 3.78 31.79
CA LEU A 133 25.53 3.28 31.59
C LEU A 133 24.95 2.87 32.97
N SER A 134 23.88 3.49 33.40
CA SER A 134 23.17 3.10 34.63
C SER A 134 22.11 2.07 34.33
N LEU A 135 22.20 0.91 34.96
CA LEU A 135 21.19 -0.14 34.90
C LEU A 135 20.48 -0.22 36.26
N SER A 136 19.16 -0.28 36.24
CA SER A 136 18.35 -0.37 37.46
C SER A 136 17.39 -1.57 37.39
N GLY A 137 17.14 -2.17 38.54
CA GLY A 137 16.23 -3.32 38.68
C GLY A 137 16.79 -4.61 38.04
N ASN A 138 15.92 -5.49 37.59
CA ASN A 138 16.25 -6.79 36.98
C ASN A 138 16.50 -6.69 35.48
N THR A 139 17.26 -5.68 35.04
CA THR A 139 17.58 -5.49 33.61
C THR A 139 18.52 -6.62 33.16
N ARG A 140 18.14 -7.33 32.12
CA ARG A 140 18.93 -8.37 31.47
C ARG A 140 19.21 -8.00 30.02
N ILE A 141 20.46 -8.06 29.60
CA ILE A 141 20.90 -7.80 28.22
C ILE A 141 21.56 -9.08 27.74
N ASP A 142 20.92 -9.77 26.78
CA ASP A 142 21.46 -10.98 26.16
C ASP A 142 22.06 -10.63 24.80
N GLY A 143 23.37 -10.75 24.65
CA GLY A 143 24.11 -10.46 23.42
C GLY A 143 25.30 -9.51 23.63
N GLN A 144 25.97 -9.15 22.53
CA GLN A 144 27.08 -8.21 22.58
C GLN A 144 26.58 -6.80 22.92
N ALA A 145 27.18 -6.15 23.90
CA ALA A 145 26.87 -4.78 24.30
C ALA A 145 28.09 -3.88 24.13
N TYR A 146 27.95 -2.81 23.33
CA TYR A 146 28.93 -1.75 23.22
C TYR A 146 28.55 -0.63 24.19
N VAL A 147 29.26 -0.55 25.28
CA VAL A 147 29.03 0.41 26.36
C VAL A 147 30.09 1.49 26.39
N PRO A 148 29.84 2.67 26.99
CA PRO A 148 30.84 3.73 27.16
C PRO A 148 32.08 3.24 27.90
N GLN A 149 33.22 3.88 27.66
CA GLN A 149 34.50 3.57 28.38
C GLN A 149 34.37 3.74 29.90
N SER A 150 33.44 4.60 30.34
CA SER A 150 33.16 4.81 31.77
C SER A 150 32.47 3.61 32.44
N GLY A 151 32.17 2.55 31.69
CA GLY A 151 31.60 1.30 32.22
C GLY A 151 30.11 1.31 32.51
N ILE A 152 29.68 0.38 33.37
CA ILE A 152 28.26 0.17 33.75
C ILE A 152 28.16 0.37 35.27
N ASN A 153 27.17 1.18 35.69
CA ASN A 153 26.80 1.32 37.09
C ASN A 153 25.47 0.60 37.33
N TYR A 154 25.43 -0.16 38.40
CA TYR A 154 24.23 -0.84 38.89
C TYR A 154 23.67 -0.05 40.09
N THR A 155 22.41 0.32 40.00
CA THR A 155 21.65 0.97 41.07
C THR A 155 20.43 0.17 41.47
#